data_07c3f3aa112188a81815f818d59b9483
#
_entry.id   07c3f3aa112188a81815f818d59b9483
#
_cell.length_a   1.000
_cell.length_b   1.000
_cell.length_c   1.000
_cell.angle_alpha   90.00
_cell.angle_beta   90.00
_cell.angle_gamma   90.00
#
_symmetry.space_group_name_H-M   'P 1'
#
loop_
_entity.id
_entity.type
_entity.pdbx_description
1 polymer ?
#
loop_
_entity_poly.entity_id
_entity_poly.type
_entity_poly.pdbx_seq_one_letter_code
_entity_poly.pdbx_strand_id
1 'polypeptide(L)'
;MSRVEIQRDGLTLVGERLEPFGETYDMAILFHGFKADKNEPLIKEAANKLWEENVATVRFDFNGCGESDGEFKDMTVVNEVADAKAILDYVRTDPHVRNIYLVGHSQGGVVASMLAGLYPHVVKKVALLAPAATLKSDAQKGVLQGVQYDPDNIPDSIRLGKFTVGGLYLRVAQVVPIYETAEKFTGPVCLVHGTADTVVSPEASKKYHEIYQDSTLHLIEGADHRFSDEYTAPALKYVTDFLKPAQFY
;
A
#
# COMPACT_ATOMS: atom_id res chain seq x y z
N MET A 1 -13.83 3.66 16.35
CA MET A 1 -12.90 2.66 15.80
C MET A 1 -13.40 1.28 16.19
N SER A 2 -13.56 0.40 15.22
CA SER A 2 -14.01 -0.98 15.40
C SER A 2 -12.99 -1.96 14.83
N ARG A 3 -12.80 -3.11 15.53
CA ARG A 3 -12.04 -4.24 15.02
C ARG A 3 -12.86 -4.97 13.96
N VAL A 4 -12.22 -5.39 12.88
CA VAL A 4 -12.81 -6.13 11.76
C VAL A 4 -12.00 -7.37 11.47
N GLU A 5 -12.67 -8.47 11.20
CA GLU A 5 -12.06 -9.73 10.77
C GLU A 5 -12.73 -10.21 9.49
N ILE A 6 -11.92 -10.62 8.52
CA ILE A 6 -12.41 -11.20 7.26
C ILE A 6 -11.70 -12.51 6.98
N GLN A 7 -12.33 -13.38 6.21
CA GLN A 7 -11.75 -14.66 5.80
C GLN A 7 -11.20 -14.58 4.38
N ARG A 8 -10.00 -15.10 4.17
CA ARG A 8 -9.37 -15.25 2.86
C ARG A 8 -8.64 -16.60 2.78
N ASP A 9 -9.17 -17.53 2.00
CA ASP A 9 -8.56 -18.86 1.74
C ASP A 9 -8.15 -19.63 3.02
N GLY A 10 -8.99 -19.56 4.06
CA GLY A 10 -8.74 -20.21 5.34
C GLY A 10 -7.87 -19.42 6.32
N LEU A 11 -7.43 -18.21 5.96
CA LEU A 11 -6.75 -17.28 6.84
C LEU A 11 -7.72 -16.21 7.33
N THR A 12 -7.59 -15.82 8.60
CA THR A 12 -8.27 -14.66 9.17
C THR A 12 -7.38 -13.43 9.00
N LEU A 13 -7.86 -12.42 8.30
CA LEU A 13 -7.21 -11.11 8.23
C LEU A 13 -7.87 -10.18 9.25
N VAL A 14 -7.05 -9.46 10.00
CA VAL A 14 -7.48 -8.59 11.10
C VAL A 14 -7.23 -7.13 10.75
N GLY A 15 -8.26 -6.31 10.91
CA GLY A 15 -8.20 -4.89 10.59
C GLY A 15 -8.87 -3.99 11.62
N GLU A 16 -8.76 -2.71 11.40
CA GLU A 16 -9.42 -1.64 12.14
C GLU A 16 -10.12 -0.69 11.18
N ARG A 17 -11.32 -0.28 11.55
CA ARG A 17 -12.19 0.59 10.76
C ARG A 17 -12.56 1.84 11.56
N LEU A 18 -12.51 3.01 10.90
CA LEU A 18 -13.01 4.29 11.38
C LEU A 18 -14.12 4.75 10.43
N GLU A 19 -15.27 5.10 10.99
CA GLU A 19 -16.40 5.61 10.24
C GLU A 19 -16.73 7.04 10.70
N PRO A 20 -16.94 7.97 9.77
CA PRO A 20 -17.46 9.29 10.09
C PRO A 20 -18.96 9.21 10.41
N PHE A 21 -19.52 10.30 10.90
CA PHE A 21 -20.97 10.42 11.06
C PHE A 21 -21.64 10.62 9.71
N GLY A 22 -22.75 9.91 9.48
CA GLY A 22 -23.54 10.05 8.24
C GLY A 22 -24.07 8.70 7.75
N GLU A 23 -25.09 8.75 6.88
CA GLU A 23 -25.69 7.55 6.29
C GLU A 23 -24.81 6.93 5.20
N THR A 24 -24.02 7.73 4.49
CA THR A 24 -23.11 7.27 3.44
C THR A 24 -21.82 8.07 3.46
N TYR A 25 -20.73 7.42 3.08
CA TYR A 25 -19.39 8.00 3.07
C TYR A 25 -18.52 7.39 1.94
N ASP A 26 -17.43 8.06 1.62
CA ASP A 26 -16.35 7.49 0.83
C ASP A 26 -15.39 6.75 1.76
N MET A 27 -14.78 5.65 1.33
CA MET A 27 -13.90 4.84 2.15
C MET A 27 -12.52 4.68 1.51
N ALA A 28 -11.49 4.92 2.32
CA ALA A 28 -10.12 4.62 1.97
C ALA A 28 -9.68 3.29 2.62
N ILE A 29 -9.13 2.39 1.80
CA ILE A 29 -8.45 1.17 2.24
C ILE A 29 -6.95 1.49 2.28
N LEU A 30 -6.32 1.29 3.45
CA LEU A 30 -4.92 1.64 3.65
C LEU A 30 -4.07 0.38 3.84
N PHE A 31 -2.93 0.33 3.14
CA PHE A 31 -2.01 -0.79 3.10
C PHE A 31 -0.63 -0.41 3.64
N HIS A 32 -0.17 -1.15 4.65
CA HIS A 32 1.13 -0.98 5.29
C HIS A 32 2.29 -1.53 4.44
N GLY A 33 3.51 -1.12 4.79
CA GLY A 33 4.72 -1.55 4.10
C GLY A 33 5.28 -2.90 4.56
N PHE A 34 6.36 -3.32 3.91
CA PHE A 34 7.10 -4.56 4.21
C PHE A 34 7.63 -4.56 5.65
N LYS A 35 7.46 -5.66 6.39
CA LYS A 35 7.81 -5.83 7.82
C LYS A 35 7.03 -4.91 8.77
N ALA A 36 5.94 -4.33 8.34
CA ALA A 36 5.04 -3.51 9.14
C ALA A 36 3.73 -4.25 9.45
N ASP A 37 2.79 -3.54 10.02
CA ASP A 37 1.42 -3.98 10.29
C ASP A 37 0.46 -2.78 10.18
N LYS A 38 -0.85 -3.01 10.44
CA LYS A 38 -1.88 -1.96 10.37
C LYS A 38 -1.61 -0.75 11.29
N ASN A 39 -0.71 -0.88 12.28
CA ASN A 39 -0.31 0.18 13.19
C ASN A 39 0.96 0.94 12.75
N GLU A 40 1.45 0.69 11.53
CA GLU A 40 2.51 1.51 10.95
C GLU A 40 2.18 3.00 11.13
N PRO A 41 3.08 3.80 11.76
CA PRO A 41 2.74 5.16 12.18
C PRO A 41 2.18 6.04 11.06
N LEU A 42 2.80 6.02 9.87
CA LEU A 42 2.36 6.80 8.71
C LEU A 42 0.96 6.39 8.25
N ILE A 43 0.68 5.10 8.15
CA ILE A 43 -0.61 4.55 7.70
C ILE A 43 -1.72 4.81 8.74
N LYS A 44 -1.38 4.68 10.02
CA LYS A 44 -2.31 4.98 11.11
C LYS A 44 -2.67 6.46 11.15
N GLU A 45 -1.69 7.34 10.99
CA GLU A 45 -1.92 8.78 10.96
C GLU A 45 -2.69 9.20 9.70
N ALA A 46 -2.37 8.63 8.54
CA ALA A 46 -3.14 8.82 7.31
C ALA A 46 -4.61 8.45 7.50
N ALA A 47 -4.90 7.32 8.14
CA ALA A 47 -6.27 6.89 8.43
C ALA A 47 -7.01 7.89 9.32
N ASN A 48 -6.36 8.40 10.37
CA ASN A 48 -6.94 9.39 11.27
C ASN A 48 -7.20 10.72 10.54
N LYS A 49 -6.24 11.21 9.74
CA LYS A 49 -6.39 12.46 8.99
C LYS A 49 -7.50 12.39 7.94
N LEU A 50 -7.64 11.27 7.25
CA LEU A 50 -8.75 11.04 6.32
C LEU A 50 -10.10 10.99 7.04
N TRP A 51 -10.16 10.37 8.20
CA TRP A 51 -11.36 10.34 9.03
C TRP A 51 -11.77 11.75 9.50
N GLU A 52 -10.81 12.61 9.87
CA GLU A 52 -11.04 14.03 10.19
C GLU A 52 -11.66 14.79 8.99
N GLU A 53 -11.39 14.37 7.76
CA GLU A 53 -11.95 14.92 6.52
C GLU A 53 -13.23 14.19 6.04
N ASN A 54 -13.91 13.47 6.92
CA ASN A 54 -15.13 12.68 6.64
C ASN A 54 -14.97 11.56 5.61
N VAL A 55 -13.78 11.02 5.45
CA VAL A 55 -13.52 9.78 4.70
C VAL A 55 -13.43 8.62 5.68
N ALA A 56 -14.28 7.62 5.54
CA ALA A 56 -14.12 6.38 6.29
C ALA A 56 -12.81 5.71 5.96
N THR A 57 -12.22 5.01 6.91
CA THR A 57 -10.95 4.32 6.68
C THR A 57 -10.98 2.89 7.19
N VAL A 58 -10.30 2.00 6.49
CA VAL A 58 -10.02 0.65 6.96
C VAL A 58 -8.58 0.29 6.64
N ARG A 59 -7.90 -0.30 7.60
CA ARG A 59 -6.52 -0.78 7.50
C ARG A 59 -6.42 -2.17 8.10
N PHE A 60 -5.83 -3.09 7.37
CA PHE A 60 -5.67 -4.49 7.75
C PHE A 60 -4.20 -4.87 7.86
N ASP A 61 -3.92 -5.85 8.69
CA ASP A 61 -2.67 -6.60 8.61
C ASP A 61 -2.75 -7.57 7.43
N PHE A 62 -1.72 -7.57 6.57
CA PHE A 62 -1.56 -8.62 5.57
C PHE A 62 -1.28 -9.98 6.23
N ASN A 63 -1.48 -11.07 5.50
CA ASN A 63 -1.15 -12.40 5.99
C ASN A 63 0.28 -12.48 6.51
N GLY A 64 0.46 -13.14 7.66
CA GLY A 64 1.76 -13.25 8.34
C GLY A 64 2.25 -11.97 9.01
N CYS A 65 1.44 -10.91 9.07
CA CYS A 65 1.75 -9.66 9.73
C CYS A 65 0.77 -9.38 10.88
N GLY A 66 1.23 -8.65 11.91
CA GLY A 66 0.42 -8.17 13.01
C GLY A 66 -0.40 -9.25 13.70
N GLU A 67 -1.72 -9.13 13.63
CA GLU A 67 -2.69 -10.06 14.23
C GLU A 67 -3.35 -10.98 13.20
N SER A 68 -3.04 -10.85 11.91
CA SER A 68 -3.56 -11.72 10.86
C SER A 68 -2.87 -13.08 10.88
N ASP A 69 -3.61 -14.12 10.44
CA ASP A 69 -3.08 -15.48 10.31
C ASP A 69 -1.96 -15.56 9.27
N GLY A 70 -1.25 -16.68 9.27
CA GLY A 70 -0.13 -16.95 8.37
C GLY A 70 1.22 -16.70 9.03
N GLU A 71 2.28 -16.94 8.27
CA GLU A 71 3.65 -16.67 8.72
C GLU A 71 4.34 -15.72 7.75
N PHE A 72 5.07 -14.74 8.28
CA PHE A 72 5.77 -13.73 7.47
C PHE A 72 6.71 -14.34 6.42
N LYS A 73 7.30 -15.51 6.71
CA LYS A 73 8.18 -16.21 5.76
C LYS A 73 7.46 -16.66 4.48
N ASP A 74 6.13 -16.88 4.56
CA ASP A 74 5.31 -17.38 3.45
C ASP A 74 4.63 -16.25 2.67
N MET A 75 4.80 -14.99 3.12
CA MET A 75 4.29 -13.80 2.47
C MET A 75 4.95 -13.59 1.10
N THR A 76 4.16 -13.13 0.14
CA THR A 76 4.62 -12.63 -1.17
C THR A 76 3.78 -11.42 -1.56
N VAL A 77 4.31 -10.56 -2.44
CA VAL A 77 3.53 -9.41 -2.96
C VAL A 77 2.21 -9.86 -3.59
N VAL A 78 2.20 -11.01 -4.29
CA VAL A 78 0.98 -11.54 -4.92
C VAL A 78 -0.03 -12.00 -3.87
N ASN A 79 0.42 -12.61 -2.77
CA ASN A 79 -0.46 -12.96 -1.65
C ASN A 79 -1.04 -11.72 -0.97
N GLU A 80 -0.26 -10.66 -0.81
CA GLU A 80 -0.77 -9.38 -0.28
C GLU A 80 -1.78 -8.72 -1.23
N VAL A 81 -1.60 -8.85 -2.56
CA VAL A 81 -2.63 -8.42 -3.52
C VAL A 81 -3.91 -9.26 -3.38
N ALA A 82 -3.80 -10.56 -3.08
CA ALA A 82 -4.97 -11.40 -2.80
C ALA A 82 -5.66 -11.00 -1.48
N ASP A 83 -4.90 -10.66 -0.43
CA ASP A 83 -5.45 -10.10 0.81
C ASP A 83 -6.17 -8.78 0.53
N ALA A 84 -5.52 -7.87 -0.19
CA ALA A 84 -6.09 -6.57 -0.57
C ALA A 84 -7.38 -6.73 -1.40
N LYS A 85 -7.46 -7.74 -2.25
CA LYS A 85 -8.67 -8.10 -2.99
C LYS A 85 -9.79 -8.54 -2.06
N ALA A 86 -9.52 -9.39 -1.07
CA ALA A 86 -10.51 -9.82 -0.09
C ALA A 86 -11.02 -8.64 0.75
N ILE A 87 -10.14 -7.72 1.14
CA ILE A 87 -10.49 -6.47 1.83
C ILE A 87 -11.37 -5.58 0.94
N LEU A 88 -11.03 -5.44 -0.34
CA LEU A 88 -11.84 -4.70 -1.32
C LEU A 88 -13.23 -5.30 -1.46
N ASP A 89 -13.34 -6.63 -1.53
CA ASP A 89 -14.65 -7.31 -1.61
C ASP A 89 -15.48 -7.05 -0.35
N TYR A 90 -14.87 -7.12 0.83
CA TYR A 90 -15.54 -6.79 2.08
C TYR A 90 -16.09 -5.35 2.06
N VAL A 91 -15.28 -4.37 1.66
CA VAL A 91 -15.68 -2.96 1.61
C VAL A 91 -16.82 -2.75 0.59
N ARG A 92 -16.81 -3.44 -0.54
CA ARG A 92 -17.84 -3.34 -1.59
C ARG A 92 -19.21 -3.87 -1.15
N THR A 93 -19.28 -4.72 -0.13
CA THR A 93 -20.56 -5.23 0.39
C THR A 93 -21.27 -4.25 1.31
N ASP A 94 -20.59 -3.19 1.74
CA ASP A 94 -21.16 -2.18 2.63
C ASP A 94 -22.02 -1.18 1.83
N PRO A 95 -23.35 -1.12 2.06
CA PRO A 95 -24.23 -0.22 1.34
C PRO A 95 -24.03 1.26 1.68
N HIS A 96 -23.29 1.57 2.73
CA HIS A 96 -22.97 2.95 3.14
C HIS A 96 -21.76 3.52 2.37
N VAL A 97 -20.96 2.67 1.71
CA VAL A 97 -19.78 3.08 0.95
C VAL A 97 -20.17 3.52 -0.46
N ARG A 98 -19.90 4.79 -0.80
CA ARG A 98 -20.16 5.37 -2.13
C ARG A 98 -18.99 5.17 -3.09
N ASN A 99 -17.80 5.61 -2.66
CA ASN A 99 -16.56 5.51 -3.44
C ASN A 99 -15.48 4.83 -2.62
N ILE A 100 -14.63 4.08 -3.30
CA ILE A 100 -13.51 3.36 -2.68
C ILE A 100 -12.20 3.99 -3.18
N TYR A 101 -11.35 4.38 -2.23
CA TYR A 101 -10.01 4.90 -2.45
C TYR A 101 -8.98 3.90 -1.91
N LEU A 102 -7.79 3.87 -2.51
CA LEU A 102 -6.67 3.09 -2.00
C LEU A 102 -5.55 4.02 -1.58
N VAL A 103 -4.93 3.70 -0.45
CA VAL A 103 -3.73 4.36 0.05
C VAL A 103 -2.70 3.29 0.37
N GLY A 104 -1.46 3.44 -0.07
CA GLY A 104 -0.42 2.47 0.25
C GLY A 104 0.94 3.10 0.48
N HIS A 105 1.66 2.62 1.48
CA HIS A 105 3.03 3.00 1.75
C HIS A 105 3.99 1.89 1.34
N SER A 106 5.11 2.24 0.70
CA SER A 106 6.17 1.29 0.38
C SER A 106 5.65 0.08 -0.42
N GLN A 107 5.82 -1.16 0.06
CA GLN A 107 5.24 -2.36 -0.56
C GLN A 107 3.71 -2.31 -0.61
N GLY A 108 3.05 -1.76 0.41
CA GLY A 108 1.61 -1.50 0.38
C GLY A 108 1.19 -0.56 -0.75
N GLY A 109 2.09 0.35 -1.17
CA GLY A 109 1.91 1.17 -2.37
C GLY A 109 1.93 0.36 -3.67
N VAL A 110 2.80 -0.64 -3.76
CA VAL A 110 2.79 -1.61 -4.88
C VAL A 110 1.48 -2.39 -4.89
N VAL A 111 1.05 -2.91 -3.73
CA VAL A 111 -0.23 -3.64 -3.61
C VAL A 111 -1.40 -2.76 -4.03
N ALA A 112 -1.47 -1.51 -3.54
CA ALA A 112 -2.53 -0.56 -3.90
C ALA A 112 -2.56 -0.29 -5.41
N SER A 113 -1.40 -0.05 -6.03
CA SER A 113 -1.28 0.24 -7.47
C SER A 113 -1.73 -0.95 -8.33
N MET A 114 -1.31 -2.17 -7.96
CA MET A 114 -1.71 -3.38 -8.67
C MET A 114 -3.20 -3.69 -8.48
N LEU A 115 -3.73 -3.55 -7.25
CA LEU A 115 -5.16 -3.74 -7.00
C LEU A 115 -6.01 -2.78 -7.82
N ALA A 116 -5.62 -1.51 -7.90
CA ALA A 116 -6.32 -0.51 -8.72
C ALA A 116 -6.34 -0.91 -10.21
N GLY A 117 -5.20 -1.36 -10.74
CA GLY A 117 -5.10 -1.83 -12.12
C GLY A 117 -5.91 -3.09 -12.41
N LEU A 118 -6.08 -3.98 -11.40
CA LEU A 118 -6.92 -5.17 -11.51
C LEU A 118 -8.42 -4.85 -11.39
N TYR A 119 -8.80 -3.78 -10.68
CA TYR A 119 -10.18 -3.38 -10.43
C TYR A 119 -10.45 -1.91 -10.79
N PRO A 120 -10.11 -1.46 -12.02
CA PRO A 120 -10.11 -0.04 -12.38
C PRO A 120 -11.51 0.61 -12.37
N HIS A 121 -12.57 -0.19 -12.45
CA HIS A 121 -13.95 0.32 -12.40
C HIS A 121 -14.52 0.39 -10.97
N VAL A 122 -13.84 -0.19 -10.00
CA VAL A 122 -14.25 -0.21 -8.59
C VAL A 122 -13.54 0.89 -7.80
N VAL A 123 -12.22 1.01 -7.99
CA VAL A 123 -11.39 2.01 -7.34
C VAL A 123 -11.59 3.38 -8.01
N LYS A 124 -11.75 4.43 -7.21
CA LYS A 124 -11.96 5.79 -7.72
C LYS A 124 -10.72 6.67 -7.70
N LYS A 125 -9.89 6.53 -6.66
CA LYS A 125 -8.64 7.29 -6.49
C LYS A 125 -7.59 6.43 -5.80
N VAL A 126 -6.33 6.71 -6.09
CA VAL A 126 -5.18 6.01 -5.46
C VAL A 126 -4.16 7.03 -4.96
N ALA A 127 -3.71 6.88 -3.72
CA ALA A 127 -2.60 7.65 -3.16
C ALA A 127 -1.45 6.72 -2.79
N LEU A 128 -0.26 6.98 -3.31
CA LEU A 128 0.93 6.14 -3.16
C LEU A 128 2.03 6.94 -2.45
N LEU A 129 2.45 6.47 -1.28
CA LEU A 129 3.50 7.03 -0.46
C LEU A 129 4.77 6.18 -0.62
N ALA A 130 5.81 6.71 -1.26
CA ALA A 130 7.08 6.02 -1.53
C ALA A 130 6.91 4.57 -2.04
N PRO A 131 6.10 4.32 -3.11
CA PRO A 131 5.75 2.97 -3.56
C PRO A 131 7.00 2.18 -3.98
N ALA A 132 7.20 0.99 -3.38
CA ALA A 132 8.45 0.22 -3.47
C ALA A 132 8.57 -0.61 -4.77
N ALA A 133 8.27 -0.03 -5.93
CA ALA A 133 8.33 -0.76 -7.20
C ALA A 133 9.76 -1.17 -7.63
N THR A 134 10.80 -0.67 -6.96
CA THR A 134 12.17 -1.14 -7.13
C THR A 134 12.35 -2.60 -6.71
N LEU A 135 11.43 -3.17 -5.89
CA LEU A 135 11.52 -4.55 -5.41
C LEU A 135 11.73 -5.57 -6.52
N LYS A 136 11.17 -5.35 -7.72
CA LYS A 136 11.38 -6.23 -8.88
C LYS A 136 12.82 -6.15 -9.39
N SER A 137 13.32 -4.96 -9.64
CA SER A 137 14.69 -4.76 -10.11
C SER A 137 15.73 -5.16 -9.07
N ASP A 138 15.43 -4.97 -7.79
CA ASP A 138 16.30 -5.37 -6.69
C ASP A 138 16.36 -6.90 -6.58
N ALA A 139 15.21 -7.58 -6.69
CA ALA A 139 15.16 -9.05 -6.72
C ALA A 139 15.90 -9.63 -7.94
N GLN A 140 15.81 -9.00 -9.10
CA GLN A 140 16.55 -9.40 -10.31
C GLN A 140 18.07 -9.21 -10.16
N LYS A 141 18.51 -8.23 -9.36
CA LYS A 141 19.92 -8.00 -9.01
C LYS A 141 20.39 -8.85 -7.83
N GLY A 142 19.53 -9.64 -7.21
CA GLY A 142 19.86 -10.43 -6.02
C GLY A 142 20.06 -9.58 -4.77
N VAL A 143 19.22 -8.56 -4.56
CA VAL A 143 19.29 -7.69 -3.38
C VAL A 143 17.94 -7.63 -2.68
N LEU A 144 17.93 -7.79 -1.35
CA LEU A 144 16.76 -7.55 -0.52
C LEU A 144 17.17 -6.70 0.70
N GLN A 145 16.77 -5.45 0.73
CA GLN A 145 17.09 -4.49 1.81
C GLN A 145 18.59 -4.53 2.23
N GLY A 146 19.49 -4.48 1.25
CA GLY A 146 20.94 -4.50 1.46
C GLY A 146 21.56 -5.89 1.64
N VAL A 147 20.75 -6.94 1.80
CA VAL A 147 21.26 -8.32 1.82
C VAL A 147 21.38 -8.82 0.39
N GLN A 148 22.57 -9.26 0.02
CA GLN A 148 22.88 -9.82 -1.31
C GLN A 148 22.64 -11.33 -1.32
N TYR A 149 22.14 -11.85 -2.44
CA TYR A 149 21.97 -13.26 -2.72
C TYR A 149 22.16 -13.53 -4.23
N ASP A 150 22.35 -14.78 -4.59
CA ASP A 150 22.44 -15.18 -6.00
C ASP A 150 21.03 -15.18 -6.63
N PRO A 151 20.72 -14.31 -7.59
CA PRO A 151 19.40 -14.24 -8.21
C PRO A 151 19.06 -15.45 -9.09
N ASP A 152 20.08 -16.20 -9.57
CA ASP A 152 19.90 -17.40 -10.37
C ASP A 152 19.78 -18.67 -9.49
N ASN A 153 20.26 -18.57 -8.22
CA ASN A 153 20.19 -19.66 -7.24
C ASN A 153 19.61 -19.15 -5.92
N ILE A 154 18.32 -18.79 -5.95
CA ILE A 154 17.62 -18.15 -4.84
C ILE A 154 17.60 -19.06 -3.61
N PRO A 155 18.06 -18.59 -2.43
CA PRO A 155 18.05 -19.35 -1.20
C PRO A 155 16.62 -19.65 -0.72
N ASP A 156 16.46 -20.67 0.12
CA ASP A 156 15.16 -21.01 0.70
C ASP A 156 14.60 -19.90 1.58
N SER A 157 15.47 -19.12 2.20
CA SER A 157 15.08 -17.95 2.98
C SER A 157 16.23 -16.97 3.20
N ILE A 158 15.88 -15.71 3.50
CA ILE A 158 16.80 -14.64 3.92
C ILE A 158 16.36 -14.12 5.28
N ARG A 159 17.30 -13.94 6.21
CA ARG A 159 17.03 -13.33 7.50
C ARG A 159 17.27 -11.82 7.48
N LEU A 160 16.25 -11.05 7.87
CA LEU A 160 16.28 -9.58 7.99
C LEU A 160 15.96 -9.18 9.44
N GLY A 161 16.97 -9.16 10.32
CA GLY A 161 16.77 -8.94 11.75
C GLY A 161 15.90 -10.04 12.39
N LYS A 162 14.75 -9.67 12.93
CA LYS A 162 13.79 -10.63 13.52
C LYS A 162 12.93 -11.38 12.48
N PHE A 163 12.90 -10.91 11.25
CA PHE A 163 12.07 -11.48 10.19
C PHE A 163 12.83 -12.51 9.36
N THR A 164 12.15 -13.55 8.92
CA THR A 164 12.63 -14.49 7.91
C THR A 164 11.76 -14.31 6.67
N VAL A 165 12.37 -14.06 5.53
CA VAL A 165 11.70 -13.94 4.22
C VAL A 165 11.94 -15.21 3.45
N GLY A 166 10.90 -15.88 3.00
CA GLY A 166 11.02 -17.11 2.21
C GLY A 166 11.49 -16.86 0.78
N GLY A 167 12.18 -17.84 0.21
CA GLY A 167 12.65 -17.76 -1.18
C GLY A 167 11.54 -17.58 -2.21
N LEU A 168 10.29 -17.97 -1.87
CA LEU A 168 9.15 -17.74 -2.74
C LEU A 168 8.89 -16.23 -2.95
N TYR A 169 9.03 -15.41 -1.91
CA TYR A 169 8.96 -13.95 -2.05
C TYR A 169 9.93 -13.43 -3.12
N LEU A 170 11.18 -13.89 -3.06
CA LEU A 170 12.23 -13.46 -3.97
C LEU A 170 11.94 -13.87 -5.42
N ARG A 171 11.48 -15.12 -5.63
CA ARG A 171 11.10 -15.63 -6.96
C ARG A 171 9.92 -14.86 -7.54
N VAL A 172 8.90 -14.59 -6.74
CA VAL A 172 7.73 -13.80 -7.15
C VAL A 172 8.14 -12.36 -7.47
N ALA A 173 8.98 -11.76 -6.64
CA ALA A 173 9.44 -10.38 -6.83
C ALA A 173 10.18 -10.18 -8.17
N GLN A 174 10.96 -11.17 -8.64
CA GLN A 174 11.67 -11.08 -9.93
C GLN A 174 10.75 -10.93 -11.14
N VAL A 175 9.53 -11.46 -11.06
CA VAL A 175 8.63 -11.58 -12.23
C VAL A 175 7.32 -10.80 -12.10
N VAL A 176 7.01 -10.29 -10.91
CA VAL A 176 5.73 -9.59 -10.67
C VAL A 176 5.56 -8.40 -11.64
N PRO A 177 4.42 -8.31 -12.38
CA PRO A 177 4.18 -7.28 -13.38
C PRO A 177 3.61 -6.01 -12.73
N ILE A 178 4.43 -5.27 -11.98
CA ILE A 178 3.98 -4.13 -11.15
C ILE A 178 3.42 -3.01 -12.02
N TYR A 179 4.25 -2.42 -12.87
CA TYR A 179 3.87 -1.27 -13.70
C TYR A 179 2.86 -1.67 -14.78
N GLU A 180 3.05 -2.84 -15.38
CA GLU A 180 2.19 -3.41 -16.42
C GLU A 180 0.76 -3.70 -15.91
N THR A 181 0.63 -3.89 -14.59
CA THR A 181 -0.69 -4.02 -13.95
C THR A 181 -1.24 -2.65 -13.56
N ALA A 182 -0.40 -1.81 -12.95
CA ALA A 182 -0.80 -0.50 -12.45
C ALA A 182 -1.30 0.45 -13.56
N GLU A 183 -0.67 0.45 -14.74
CA GLU A 183 -1.04 1.30 -15.89
C GLU A 183 -2.48 1.11 -16.41
N LYS A 184 -3.13 -0.01 -16.05
CA LYS A 184 -4.53 -0.28 -16.40
C LYS A 184 -5.51 0.58 -15.61
N PHE A 185 -5.06 1.20 -14.52
CA PHE A 185 -5.87 2.13 -13.76
C PHE A 185 -5.83 3.51 -14.43
N THR A 186 -7.00 4.01 -14.84
CA THR A 186 -7.15 5.28 -15.56
C THR A 186 -7.71 6.41 -14.69
N GLY A 187 -8.02 6.12 -13.43
CA GLY A 187 -8.48 7.13 -12.48
C GLY A 187 -7.33 7.96 -11.90
N PRO A 188 -7.65 9.00 -11.12
CA PRO A 188 -6.65 9.91 -10.57
C PRO A 188 -5.71 9.22 -9.57
N VAL A 189 -4.40 9.55 -9.63
CA VAL A 189 -3.36 9.04 -8.74
C VAL A 189 -2.56 10.19 -8.13
N CYS A 190 -2.39 10.16 -6.81
CA CYS A 190 -1.48 11.03 -6.08
C CYS A 190 -0.24 10.24 -5.66
N LEU A 191 0.92 10.69 -6.08
CA LEU A 191 2.23 10.12 -5.75
C LEU A 191 2.98 11.08 -4.83
N VAL A 192 3.47 10.58 -3.70
CA VAL A 192 4.29 11.36 -2.76
C VAL A 192 5.58 10.59 -2.49
N HIS A 193 6.75 11.22 -2.62
CA HIS A 193 8.04 10.57 -2.39
C HIS A 193 9.05 11.54 -1.78
N GLY A 194 9.86 11.06 -0.87
CA GLY A 194 10.94 11.83 -0.28
C GLY A 194 12.20 11.83 -1.15
N THR A 195 12.85 12.98 -1.34
CA THR A 195 14.08 13.05 -2.17
C THR A 195 15.31 12.43 -1.50
N ALA A 196 15.30 12.27 -0.17
CA ALA A 196 16.36 11.61 0.60
C ALA A 196 16.02 10.14 0.95
N ASP A 197 15.04 9.53 0.26
CA ASP A 197 14.70 8.12 0.44
C ASP A 197 15.85 7.21 0.00
N THR A 198 16.48 6.52 0.95
CA THR A 198 17.59 5.59 0.73
C THR A 198 17.13 4.12 0.65
N VAL A 199 15.83 3.85 0.86
CA VAL A 199 15.24 2.51 0.81
C VAL A 199 14.63 2.23 -0.55
N VAL A 200 13.85 3.19 -1.06
CA VAL A 200 13.22 3.14 -2.39
C VAL A 200 13.59 4.40 -3.16
N SER A 201 14.24 4.23 -4.30
CA SER A 201 14.58 5.39 -5.14
C SER A 201 13.33 6.15 -5.59
N PRO A 202 13.32 7.50 -5.53
CA PRO A 202 12.24 8.32 -6.08
C PRO A 202 11.94 8.07 -7.57
N GLU A 203 12.87 7.46 -8.29
CA GLU A 203 12.67 7.04 -9.69
C GLU A 203 11.49 6.05 -9.84
N ALA A 204 11.18 5.28 -8.77
CA ALA A 204 10.00 4.43 -8.76
C ALA A 204 8.70 5.23 -8.92
N SER A 205 8.57 6.33 -8.18
CA SER A 205 7.39 7.21 -8.29
C SER A 205 7.37 8.02 -9.59
N LYS A 206 8.54 8.43 -10.10
CA LYS A 206 8.62 9.08 -11.42
C LYS A 206 8.12 8.14 -12.51
N LYS A 207 8.53 6.87 -12.47
CA LYS A 207 8.05 5.87 -13.44
C LYS A 207 6.54 5.60 -13.30
N TYR A 208 5.98 5.56 -12.11
CA TYR A 208 4.53 5.52 -11.93
C TYR A 208 3.85 6.74 -12.54
N HIS A 209 4.41 7.94 -12.36
CA HIS A 209 3.88 9.17 -12.95
C HIS A 209 3.91 9.15 -14.49
N GLU A 210 4.92 8.54 -15.08
CA GLU A 210 5.04 8.39 -16.54
C GLU A 210 3.98 7.44 -17.13
N ILE A 211 3.61 6.38 -16.41
CA ILE A 211 2.66 5.37 -16.93
C ILE A 211 1.20 5.70 -16.64
N TYR A 212 0.90 6.47 -15.60
CA TYR A 212 -0.46 6.85 -15.29
C TYR A 212 -0.94 8.02 -16.14
N GLN A 213 -2.14 7.91 -16.72
CA GLN A 213 -2.73 8.94 -17.56
C GLN A 213 -3.14 10.19 -16.78
N ASP A 214 -3.57 10.02 -15.53
CA ASP A 214 -4.00 11.07 -14.61
C ASP A 214 -3.29 10.91 -13.28
N SER A 215 -2.16 11.60 -13.10
CA SER A 215 -1.40 11.56 -11.86
C SER A 215 -0.73 12.87 -11.52
N THR A 216 -0.53 13.09 -10.23
CA THR A 216 0.31 14.17 -9.68
C THR A 216 1.44 13.55 -8.89
N LEU A 217 2.66 14.09 -9.04
CA LEU A 217 3.85 13.67 -8.31
C LEU A 217 4.35 14.81 -7.42
N HIS A 218 4.41 14.53 -6.12
CA HIS A 218 4.94 15.44 -5.10
C HIS A 218 6.24 14.88 -4.54
N LEU A 219 7.35 15.54 -4.84
CA LEU A 219 8.65 15.24 -4.25
C LEU A 219 8.88 16.15 -3.06
N ILE A 220 9.06 15.56 -1.86
CA ILE A 220 9.33 16.31 -0.62
C ILE A 220 10.83 16.31 -0.39
N GLU A 221 11.42 17.50 -0.52
CA GLU A 221 12.86 17.69 -0.39
C GLU A 221 13.34 17.30 1.03
N GLY A 222 14.37 16.47 1.09
CA GLY A 222 14.97 16.01 2.34
C GLY A 222 14.19 14.91 3.08
N ALA A 223 12.97 14.57 2.67
CA ALA A 223 12.20 13.52 3.33
C ALA A 223 12.80 12.12 3.08
N ASP A 224 12.80 11.29 4.12
CA ASP A 224 13.19 9.88 4.07
C ASP A 224 12.04 8.97 3.59
N HIS A 225 12.30 7.65 3.58
CA HIS A 225 11.33 6.63 3.16
C HIS A 225 10.03 6.62 3.98
N ARG A 226 10.11 6.98 5.27
CA ARG A 226 8.99 6.95 6.21
C ARG A 226 8.32 8.29 6.40
N PHE A 227 8.83 9.33 5.73
CA PHE A 227 8.40 10.71 5.97
C PHE A 227 8.48 11.08 7.45
N SER A 228 9.63 10.78 8.07
CA SER A 228 9.82 10.94 9.51
C SER A 228 9.75 12.41 9.94
N ASP A 229 9.45 12.64 11.22
CA ASP A 229 9.46 13.95 11.87
C ASP A 229 8.60 15.01 11.13
N GLU A 230 9.19 16.15 10.74
CA GLU A 230 8.50 17.26 10.07
C GLU A 230 7.94 16.91 8.69
N TYR A 231 8.35 15.80 8.09
CA TYR A 231 7.92 15.38 6.75
C TYR A 231 6.59 14.64 6.72
N THR A 232 6.15 14.06 7.86
CA THR A 232 4.86 13.34 7.95
C THR A 232 3.67 14.25 7.59
N ALA A 233 3.59 15.42 8.21
CA ALA A 233 2.45 16.32 8.01
C ALA A 233 2.31 16.81 6.56
N PRO A 234 3.37 17.32 5.87
CA PRO A 234 3.26 17.69 4.47
C PRO A 234 2.96 16.50 3.55
N ALA A 235 3.51 15.30 3.81
CA ALA A 235 3.21 14.12 3.01
C ALA A 235 1.73 13.74 3.11
N LEU A 236 1.19 13.69 4.33
CA LEU A 236 -0.22 13.37 4.55
C LEU A 236 -1.17 14.47 4.08
N LYS A 237 -0.74 15.73 4.06
CA LYS A 237 -1.54 16.83 3.50
C LYS A 237 -1.83 16.61 2.01
N TYR A 238 -0.86 16.16 1.21
CA TYR A 238 -1.10 15.83 -0.20
C TYR A 238 -2.14 14.70 -0.35
N VAL A 239 -2.05 13.66 0.49
CA VAL A 239 -2.99 12.54 0.48
C VAL A 239 -4.40 12.99 0.87
N THR A 240 -4.53 13.73 1.96
CA THR A 240 -5.84 14.19 2.46
C THR A 240 -6.50 15.20 1.52
N ASP A 241 -5.76 16.19 1.00
CA ASP A 241 -6.28 17.13 0.03
C ASP A 241 -6.76 16.47 -1.25
N PHE A 242 -6.07 15.41 -1.68
CA PHE A 242 -6.44 14.64 -2.86
C PHE A 242 -7.69 13.76 -2.66
N LEU A 243 -7.84 13.16 -1.46
CA LEU A 243 -8.91 12.18 -1.20
C LEU A 243 -10.15 12.79 -0.54
N LYS A 244 -10.06 13.98 0.07
CA LYS A 244 -11.22 14.61 0.71
C LYS A 244 -12.38 14.75 -0.28
N PRO A 245 -13.63 14.55 0.18
CA PRO A 245 -14.82 14.77 -0.64
C PRO A 245 -14.92 16.22 -1.11
N ALA A 246 -15.46 16.41 -2.32
CA ALA A 246 -15.79 17.77 -2.77
C ALA A 246 -16.83 18.36 -1.80
N GLN A 247 -16.52 19.55 -1.25
CA GLN A 247 -17.51 20.31 -0.48
C GLN A 247 -18.50 20.91 -1.48
N PHE A 248 -19.70 20.37 -1.52
CA PHE A 248 -20.82 21.05 -2.21
C PHE A 248 -21.35 22.11 -1.23
N TYR A 249 -21.12 23.37 -1.55
CA TYR A 249 -21.79 24.51 -0.90
C TYR A 249 -23.19 24.70 -1.42
#